data_aab99ca1488491133da22d994edb0bea
#
_entry.id   aab99ca1488491133da22d994edb0bea
#
_cell.length_a   1.000
_cell.length_b   1.000
_cell.length_c   1.000
_cell.angle_alpha   90.00
_cell.angle_beta   90.00
_cell.angle_gamma   90.00
#
_symmetry.space_group_name_H-M   'P 1'
#
loop_
_entity.id
_entity.type
_entity.pdbx_description
1 polymer ?
#
loop_
_entity_poly.entity_id
_entity_poly.type
_entity_poly.pdbx_seq_one_letter_code
_entity_poly.pdbx_strand_id
1 'polypeptide(L)'
;MKSKVYHIDAHSKTFAYESGLEGKFENFLKGFDLSPYIDKDEVVPIKMHLGNRGAFRTIRPQFVKLVVDAVKNVPAQPFVTDSVRVPGYEYLEIAKNAGYTHLTLGAPVVLADGIYGSDNIKVKAGELMGELSIASAIHDASSMVVLSHVKGHIQAVLGGAIKNLSMGGVSFAPRNDTWQHGRGKMHFLMGDIMEWDESKCILCNDCMNICPMESITFPDEKYTVDKEKCWRCGRCARVCPVEAITVPITHEVFMKALAEGAKAVLDTFNRQRIVYMNFLLEMQPECDCMPMADPPVAQDQGILISDDPVAIDTATLDILSRIKPLPDSRASDIKMKEGWDIFSLLHKKDGRLQLKEAESLGLGSSDYELIKVG
;
A
#
# COMPACT_ATOMS: atom_id res chain seq x y z
N MET A 1 21.06 -10.97 -12.95
CA MET A 1 20.04 -10.81 -14.03
C MET A 1 19.11 -9.70 -13.59
N LYS A 2 18.62 -8.87 -14.52
CA LYS A 2 17.61 -7.86 -14.20
C LYS A 2 16.28 -8.53 -13.87
N SER A 3 15.57 -7.99 -12.90
CA SER A 3 14.21 -8.45 -12.59
C SER A 3 13.25 -8.07 -13.71
N LYS A 4 12.35 -8.98 -14.09
CA LYS A 4 11.39 -8.73 -15.16
C LYS A 4 10.15 -8.06 -14.60
N VAL A 5 9.71 -6.98 -15.23
CA VAL A 5 8.43 -6.32 -14.95
C VAL A 5 7.60 -6.30 -16.23
N TYR A 6 6.51 -7.04 -16.24
CA TYR A 6 5.56 -7.05 -17.35
C TYR A 6 4.60 -5.88 -17.21
N HIS A 7 4.34 -5.16 -18.30
CA HIS A 7 3.43 -4.03 -18.33
C HIS A 7 2.30 -4.25 -19.33
N ILE A 8 1.09 -4.35 -18.85
CA ILE A 8 -0.15 -4.41 -19.61
C ILE A 8 -0.74 -3.00 -19.66
N ASP A 9 -0.62 -2.34 -20.80
CA ASP A 9 -1.07 -0.96 -21.03
C ASP A 9 -2.59 -0.83 -20.96
N ALA A 10 -3.11 0.25 -20.35
CA ALA A 10 -4.54 0.50 -20.21
C ALA A 10 -5.25 0.85 -21.53
N HIS A 11 -4.52 1.37 -22.55
CA HIS A 11 -5.12 1.86 -23.78
C HIS A 11 -5.59 0.73 -24.68
N SER A 12 -6.82 0.82 -25.18
CA SER A 12 -7.36 -0.06 -26.20
C SER A 12 -7.04 0.48 -27.61
N LYS A 13 -6.63 -0.39 -28.52
CA LYS A 13 -6.36 -0.05 -29.93
C LYS A 13 -7.55 -0.32 -30.84
N THR A 14 -8.46 -1.19 -30.45
CA THR A 14 -9.65 -1.60 -31.19
C THR A 14 -10.85 -1.73 -30.27
N PHE A 15 -12.05 -2.00 -30.81
CA PHE A 15 -13.25 -2.25 -30.04
C PHE A 15 -13.43 -3.72 -29.62
N ALA A 16 -12.41 -4.57 -29.83
CA ALA A 16 -12.43 -5.95 -29.40
C ALA A 16 -12.16 -6.08 -27.91
N TYR A 17 -12.79 -7.04 -27.23
CA TYR A 17 -12.59 -7.31 -25.81
C TYR A 17 -11.11 -7.53 -25.47
N GLU A 18 -10.41 -8.30 -26.32
CA GLU A 18 -9.00 -8.63 -26.15
C GLU A 18 -8.06 -7.41 -26.27
N SER A 19 -8.53 -6.33 -26.89
CA SER A 19 -7.79 -5.05 -26.97
C SER A 19 -7.95 -4.19 -25.72
N GLY A 20 -9.01 -4.40 -24.96
CA GLY A 20 -9.25 -3.71 -23.68
C GLY A 20 -8.35 -4.25 -22.57
N LEU A 21 -8.20 -3.47 -21.49
CA LEU A 21 -7.31 -3.82 -20.38
C LEU A 21 -7.68 -5.17 -19.74
N GLU A 22 -8.97 -5.43 -19.52
CA GLU A 22 -9.45 -6.68 -18.90
C GLU A 22 -9.09 -7.88 -19.78
N GLY A 23 -9.37 -7.82 -21.10
CA GLY A 23 -9.05 -8.91 -22.03
C GLY A 23 -7.55 -9.14 -22.19
N LYS A 24 -6.74 -8.07 -22.22
CA LYS A 24 -5.28 -8.19 -22.25
C LYS A 24 -4.74 -8.84 -20.98
N PHE A 25 -5.29 -8.47 -19.82
CA PHE A 25 -4.88 -9.05 -18.53
C PHE A 25 -5.29 -10.52 -18.43
N GLU A 26 -6.50 -10.87 -18.85
CA GLU A 26 -6.96 -12.26 -18.91
C GLU A 26 -6.06 -13.10 -19.84
N ASN A 27 -5.75 -12.60 -21.03
CA ASN A 27 -4.87 -13.29 -21.97
C ASN A 27 -3.45 -13.44 -21.44
N PHE A 28 -2.93 -12.42 -20.75
CA PHE A 28 -1.62 -12.52 -20.08
C PHE A 28 -1.64 -13.62 -19.02
N LEU A 29 -2.65 -13.63 -18.15
CA LEU A 29 -2.75 -14.64 -17.08
C LEU A 29 -2.91 -16.07 -17.62
N LYS A 30 -3.59 -16.26 -18.75
CA LYS A 30 -3.67 -17.58 -19.42
C LYS A 30 -2.31 -18.06 -19.96
N GLY A 31 -1.43 -17.13 -20.32
CA GLY A 31 -0.08 -17.44 -20.83
C GLY A 31 1.02 -17.38 -19.78
N PHE A 32 0.75 -16.81 -18.59
CA PHE A 32 1.72 -16.68 -17.52
C PHE A 32 1.68 -17.92 -16.63
N ASP A 33 2.76 -18.69 -16.69
CA ASP A 33 2.87 -19.93 -15.89
C ASP A 33 3.07 -19.59 -14.40
N LEU A 34 2.07 -19.90 -13.59
CA LEU A 34 2.13 -19.77 -12.12
C LEU A 34 2.71 -21.01 -11.43
N SER A 35 2.97 -22.10 -12.14
CA SER A 35 3.47 -23.35 -11.51
C SER A 35 4.86 -23.24 -10.86
N PRO A 36 5.76 -22.33 -11.27
CA PRO A 36 6.99 -22.09 -10.52
C PRO A 36 6.77 -21.42 -9.16
N TYR A 37 5.63 -20.78 -8.96
CA TYR A 37 5.32 -20.02 -7.74
C TYR A 37 4.36 -20.76 -6.82
N ILE A 38 3.44 -21.56 -7.35
CA ILE A 38 2.32 -22.17 -6.64
C ILE A 38 2.27 -23.66 -6.93
N ASP A 39 2.23 -24.48 -5.87
CA ASP A 39 2.07 -25.92 -6.03
C ASP A 39 0.59 -26.33 -6.13
N LYS A 40 0.35 -27.50 -6.73
CA LYS A 40 -0.96 -28.11 -6.77
C LYS A 40 -1.49 -28.37 -5.34
N ASP A 41 -2.82 -28.21 -5.16
CA ASP A 41 -3.55 -28.41 -3.91
C ASP A 41 -3.16 -27.44 -2.76
N GLU A 42 -2.32 -26.43 -3.04
CA GLU A 42 -1.89 -25.42 -2.08
C GLU A 42 -3.02 -24.43 -1.76
N VAL A 43 -3.07 -23.99 -0.50
CA VAL A 43 -3.97 -22.90 -0.08
C VAL A 43 -3.23 -21.57 -0.22
N VAL A 44 -3.68 -20.72 -1.16
CA VAL A 44 -2.92 -19.55 -1.63
C VAL A 44 -3.61 -18.24 -1.23
N PRO A 45 -3.02 -17.42 -0.37
CA PRO A 45 -3.52 -16.07 -0.12
C PRO A 45 -3.33 -15.16 -1.34
N ILE A 46 -4.42 -14.56 -1.79
CA ILE A 46 -4.42 -13.41 -2.68
C ILE A 46 -4.54 -12.17 -1.78
N LYS A 47 -3.39 -11.59 -1.47
CA LYS A 47 -3.29 -10.49 -0.52
C LYS A 47 -3.55 -9.17 -1.20
N MET A 48 -4.57 -8.45 -0.74
CA MET A 48 -4.89 -7.12 -1.21
C MET A 48 -5.49 -6.26 -0.10
N HIS A 49 -5.56 -4.94 -0.30
CA HIS A 49 -6.28 -4.06 0.61
C HIS A 49 -7.79 -4.08 0.29
N LEU A 50 -8.61 -4.40 1.29
CA LEU A 50 -10.07 -4.54 1.11
C LEU A 50 -10.81 -3.19 1.16
N GLY A 51 -10.10 -2.08 1.41
CA GLY A 51 -10.66 -0.73 1.40
C GLY A 51 -11.03 -0.18 2.78
N ASN A 52 -11.92 0.80 2.77
CA ASN A 52 -12.54 1.42 3.94
C ASN A 52 -13.95 1.91 3.56
N ARG A 53 -14.76 2.25 4.56
CA ARG A 53 -16.06 2.90 4.30
C ARG A 53 -15.84 4.21 3.53
N GLY A 54 -16.46 4.34 2.35
CA GLY A 54 -16.30 5.50 1.47
C GLY A 54 -15.10 5.43 0.51
N ALA A 55 -14.19 4.47 0.65
CA ALA A 55 -13.10 4.24 -0.29
C ALA A 55 -13.57 3.32 -1.43
N PHE A 56 -14.16 3.88 -2.48
CA PHE A 56 -14.70 3.11 -3.60
C PHE A 56 -13.73 2.91 -4.77
N ARG A 57 -12.53 3.54 -4.73
CA ARG A 57 -11.47 3.37 -5.73
C ARG A 57 -10.49 2.30 -5.30
N THR A 58 -10.96 1.08 -5.19
CA THR A 58 -10.16 -0.11 -4.90
C THR A 58 -9.99 -0.94 -6.16
N ILE A 59 -9.20 -2.02 -6.13
CA ILE A 59 -9.09 -2.94 -7.27
C ILE A 59 -10.48 -3.51 -7.54
N ARG A 60 -10.98 -3.36 -8.77
CA ARG A 60 -12.32 -3.82 -9.14
C ARG A 60 -12.42 -5.34 -9.03
N PRO A 61 -13.55 -5.88 -8.51
CA PRO A 61 -13.72 -7.32 -8.29
C PRO A 61 -13.48 -8.20 -9.53
N GLN A 62 -13.76 -7.71 -10.74
CA GLN A 62 -13.50 -8.46 -11.97
C GLN A 62 -12.01 -8.78 -12.18
N PHE A 63 -11.11 -7.85 -11.87
CA PHE A 63 -9.68 -8.11 -11.97
C PHE A 63 -9.21 -9.11 -10.91
N VAL A 64 -9.74 -8.99 -9.68
CA VAL A 64 -9.45 -9.95 -8.60
C VAL A 64 -9.92 -11.35 -8.99
N LYS A 65 -11.11 -11.46 -9.60
CA LYS A 65 -11.66 -12.73 -10.09
C LYS A 65 -10.75 -13.39 -11.13
N LEU A 66 -10.20 -12.62 -12.08
CA LEU A 66 -9.26 -13.15 -13.08
C LEU A 66 -8.03 -13.77 -12.42
N VAL A 67 -7.50 -13.15 -11.36
CA VAL A 67 -6.37 -13.70 -10.60
C VAL A 67 -6.79 -14.96 -9.83
N VAL A 68 -7.96 -14.97 -9.21
CA VAL A 68 -8.53 -16.16 -8.54
C VAL A 68 -8.63 -17.32 -9.54
N ASP A 69 -9.15 -17.07 -10.74
CA ASP A 69 -9.28 -18.07 -11.79
C ASP A 69 -7.91 -18.58 -12.27
N ALA A 70 -6.92 -17.69 -12.41
CA ALA A 70 -5.56 -18.06 -12.78
C ALA A 70 -4.89 -18.97 -11.72
N VAL A 71 -5.07 -18.69 -10.43
CA VAL A 71 -4.58 -19.56 -9.35
C VAL A 71 -5.28 -20.91 -9.37
N LYS A 72 -6.59 -20.97 -9.63
CA LYS A 72 -7.34 -22.22 -9.77
C LYS A 72 -6.89 -23.06 -10.97
N ASN A 73 -6.39 -22.44 -12.02
CA ASN A 73 -5.86 -23.15 -13.19
C ASN A 73 -4.57 -23.92 -12.87
N VAL A 74 -3.87 -23.60 -11.79
CA VAL A 74 -2.73 -24.37 -11.22
C VAL A 74 -3.23 -25.43 -10.23
N PRO A 75 -4.44 -25.90 -10.27
CA PRO A 75 -5.28 -26.62 -9.30
C PRO A 75 -4.94 -26.32 -7.83
N ALA A 76 -4.84 -25.02 -7.47
CA ALA A 76 -4.66 -24.54 -6.09
C ALA A 76 -5.96 -23.95 -5.53
N GLN A 77 -5.99 -23.66 -4.23
CA GLN A 77 -7.15 -23.18 -3.48
C GLN A 77 -6.95 -21.72 -3.03
N PRO A 78 -7.32 -20.72 -3.86
CA PRO A 78 -7.13 -19.33 -3.49
C PRO A 78 -8.15 -18.83 -2.46
N PHE A 79 -7.71 -17.91 -1.61
CA PHE A 79 -8.58 -17.06 -0.79
C PHE A 79 -8.09 -15.60 -0.85
N VAL A 80 -9.02 -14.65 -0.81
CA VAL A 80 -8.69 -13.22 -0.80
C VAL A 80 -8.54 -12.75 0.63
N THR A 81 -7.49 -11.97 0.94
CA THR A 81 -7.18 -11.63 2.32
C THR A 81 -6.53 -10.27 2.51
N ASP A 82 -6.69 -9.73 3.72
CA ASP A 82 -5.94 -8.61 4.30
C ASP A 82 -5.92 -8.77 5.82
N SER A 83 -4.97 -8.13 6.52
CA SER A 83 -5.05 -8.00 7.96
C SER A 83 -6.09 -6.95 8.36
N VAL A 84 -6.71 -7.16 9.51
CA VAL A 84 -7.77 -6.28 10.05
C VAL A 84 -7.28 -4.83 10.18
N ARG A 85 -8.11 -3.89 9.76
CA ARG A 85 -7.81 -2.45 9.85
C ARG A 85 -8.78 -1.69 10.75
N VAL A 86 -10.04 -2.07 10.70
CA VAL A 86 -11.13 -1.64 11.58
C VAL A 86 -11.66 -2.89 12.27
N PRO A 87 -12.62 -2.84 13.20
CA PRO A 87 -13.19 -4.06 13.77
C PRO A 87 -13.51 -5.09 12.68
N GLY A 88 -13.06 -6.33 12.86
CA GLY A 88 -13.03 -7.33 11.77
C GLY A 88 -14.40 -7.59 11.14
N TYR A 89 -15.47 -7.56 11.93
CA TYR A 89 -16.83 -7.67 11.36
C TYR A 89 -17.15 -6.51 10.42
N GLU A 90 -16.82 -5.27 10.82
CA GLU A 90 -16.99 -4.09 9.97
C GLU A 90 -16.13 -4.19 8.72
N TYR A 91 -14.91 -4.74 8.82
CA TYR A 91 -14.02 -4.88 7.68
C TYR A 91 -14.55 -5.89 6.65
N LEU A 92 -15.20 -6.97 7.08
CA LEU A 92 -15.90 -7.90 6.20
C LEU A 92 -17.12 -7.24 5.53
N GLU A 93 -17.88 -6.39 6.24
CA GLU A 93 -18.97 -5.63 5.63
C GLU A 93 -18.45 -4.61 4.59
N ILE A 94 -17.32 -3.97 4.84
CA ILE A 94 -16.64 -3.10 3.87
C ILE A 94 -16.26 -3.90 2.62
N ALA A 95 -15.63 -5.06 2.79
CA ALA A 95 -15.24 -5.94 1.69
C ALA A 95 -16.47 -6.36 0.86
N LYS A 96 -17.55 -6.79 1.53
CA LYS A 96 -18.82 -7.14 0.89
C LYS A 96 -19.39 -5.98 0.07
N ASN A 97 -19.42 -4.78 0.64
CA ASN A 97 -19.96 -3.59 -0.03
C ASN A 97 -19.09 -3.13 -1.22
N ALA A 98 -17.80 -3.42 -1.21
CA ALA A 98 -16.89 -3.23 -2.35
C ALA A 98 -17.03 -4.33 -3.42
N GLY A 99 -17.90 -5.33 -3.20
CA GLY A 99 -18.13 -6.44 -4.13
C GLY A 99 -17.17 -7.63 -3.92
N TYR A 100 -16.36 -7.62 -2.87
CA TYR A 100 -15.49 -8.75 -2.55
C TYR A 100 -16.25 -9.79 -1.74
N THR A 101 -16.88 -10.71 -2.46
CA THR A 101 -17.65 -11.82 -1.89
C THR A 101 -17.27 -13.12 -2.57
N HIS A 102 -17.56 -14.25 -1.93
CA HIS A 102 -17.35 -15.55 -2.55
C HIS A 102 -18.08 -15.69 -3.91
N LEU A 103 -19.28 -15.13 -4.01
CA LEU A 103 -20.08 -15.18 -5.24
C LEU A 103 -19.47 -14.41 -6.39
N THR A 104 -18.90 -13.23 -6.12
CA THR A 104 -18.30 -12.38 -7.15
C THR A 104 -16.89 -12.83 -7.52
N LEU A 105 -16.10 -13.26 -6.54
CA LEU A 105 -14.69 -13.61 -6.73
C LEU A 105 -14.46 -15.09 -7.06
N GLY A 106 -15.40 -15.95 -6.69
CA GLY A 106 -15.23 -17.39 -6.77
C GLY A 106 -14.28 -17.98 -5.71
N ALA A 107 -13.86 -17.20 -4.72
CA ALA A 107 -12.98 -17.58 -3.63
C ALA A 107 -13.46 -16.94 -2.32
N PRO A 108 -13.22 -17.56 -1.14
CA PRO A 108 -13.59 -16.96 0.13
C PRO A 108 -12.77 -15.70 0.41
N VAL A 109 -13.35 -14.77 1.20
CA VAL A 109 -12.66 -13.61 1.78
C VAL A 109 -12.42 -13.92 3.25
N VAL A 110 -11.15 -13.91 3.67
CA VAL A 110 -10.70 -14.28 5.02
C VAL A 110 -9.85 -13.16 5.58
N LEU A 111 -10.06 -12.80 6.85
CA LEU A 111 -9.19 -11.86 7.54
C LEU A 111 -7.93 -12.60 8.00
N ALA A 112 -6.76 -12.15 7.54
CA ALA A 112 -5.50 -12.87 7.72
C ALA A 112 -5.09 -13.05 9.18
N ASP A 113 -5.51 -12.14 10.07
CA ASP A 113 -5.24 -12.14 11.51
C ASP A 113 -6.52 -12.37 12.35
N GLY A 114 -7.55 -12.96 11.72
CA GLY A 114 -8.82 -13.28 12.35
C GLY A 114 -9.70 -12.04 12.62
N ILE A 115 -10.93 -12.29 13.12
CA ILE A 115 -11.94 -11.23 13.32
C ILE A 115 -11.52 -10.18 14.36
N TYR A 116 -10.62 -10.53 15.25
CA TYR A 116 -10.13 -9.64 16.32
C TYR A 116 -8.74 -9.06 16.03
N GLY A 117 -8.13 -9.41 14.90
CA GLY A 117 -6.77 -8.96 14.56
C GLY A 117 -5.69 -9.54 15.48
N SER A 118 -5.96 -10.66 16.14
CA SER A 118 -5.09 -11.25 17.17
C SER A 118 -4.53 -12.63 16.80
N ASP A 119 -4.91 -13.15 15.63
CA ASP A 119 -4.36 -14.40 15.11
C ASP A 119 -3.07 -14.11 14.35
N ASN A 120 -1.94 -14.24 15.06
CA ASN A 120 -0.64 -13.83 14.54
C ASN A 120 0.52 -14.63 15.17
N ILE A 121 1.65 -14.60 14.49
CA ILE A 121 2.90 -15.21 14.93
C ILE A 121 3.97 -14.12 15.00
N LYS A 122 4.69 -14.06 16.13
CA LYS A 122 5.79 -13.12 16.32
C LYS A 122 7.04 -13.60 15.61
N VAL A 123 7.63 -12.72 14.82
CA VAL A 123 8.88 -12.99 14.09
C VAL A 123 9.88 -11.87 14.32
N LYS A 124 11.16 -12.20 14.17
CA LYS A 124 12.21 -11.18 14.15
C LYS A 124 12.04 -10.31 12.91
N ALA A 125 12.09 -9.02 13.10
CA ALA A 125 12.13 -8.00 12.04
C ALA A 125 13.54 -7.39 11.95
N GLY A 126 13.67 -6.21 11.35
CA GLY A 126 14.95 -5.51 11.29
C GLY A 126 15.37 -4.88 12.62
N GLU A 127 16.47 -4.15 12.57
CA GLU A 127 17.04 -3.48 13.74
C GLU A 127 16.10 -2.45 14.37
N LEU A 128 15.39 -1.69 13.51
CA LEU A 128 14.46 -0.65 13.94
C LEU A 128 13.17 -1.25 14.52
N MET A 129 12.63 -2.29 13.87
CA MET A 129 11.36 -2.89 14.26
C MET A 129 11.51 -3.98 15.34
N GLY A 130 12.71 -4.61 15.47
CA GLY A 130 12.96 -5.66 16.43
C GLY A 130 12.11 -6.90 16.19
N GLU A 131 10.91 -6.95 16.76
CA GLU A 131 9.93 -8.04 16.60
C GLU A 131 8.60 -7.50 16.08
N LEU A 132 7.96 -8.25 15.18
CA LEU A 132 6.65 -7.95 14.62
C LEU A 132 5.75 -9.19 14.62
N SER A 133 4.46 -8.95 14.76
CA SER A 133 3.40 -9.97 14.67
C SER A 133 2.92 -10.09 13.22
N ILE A 134 3.18 -11.20 12.56
CA ILE A 134 2.70 -11.47 11.20
C ILE A 134 1.35 -12.19 11.29
N ALA A 135 0.39 -11.77 10.47
CA ALA A 135 -0.92 -12.41 10.38
C ALA A 135 -0.81 -13.89 10.04
N SER A 136 -1.44 -14.79 10.82
CA SER A 136 -1.22 -16.26 10.73
C SER A 136 -1.51 -16.82 9.35
N ALA A 137 -2.61 -16.39 8.71
CA ALA A 137 -2.95 -16.90 7.38
C ALA A 137 -1.95 -16.49 6.27
N ILE A 138 -1.11 -15.48 6.54
CA ILE A 138 0.01 -15.10 5.67
C ILE A 138 1.27 -15.84 6.09
N HIS A 139 1.58 -15.86 7.38
CA HIS A 139 2.76 -16.54 7.91
C HIS A 139 2.83 -18.03 7.54
N ASP A 140 1.70 -18.74 7.61
CA ASP A 140 1.62 -20.19 7.40
C ASP A 140 1.48 -20.59 5.92
N ALA A 141 1.34 -19.61 5.01
CA ALA A 141 1.25 -19.87 3.58
C ALA A 141 2.63 -20.14 2.97
N SER A 142 2.70 -21.05 1.99
CA SER A 142 3.95 -21.37 1.29
C SER A 142 4.17 -20.48 0.06
N SER A 143 3.09 -19.93 -0.53
CA SER A 143 3.11 -19.01 -1.65
C SER A 143 2.09 -17.89 -1.47
N MET A 144 2.19 -16.83 -2.25
CA MET A 144 1.26 -15.70 -2.17
C MET A 144 1.17 -14.94 -3.51
N VAL A 145 -0.03 -14.41 -3.82
CA VAL A 145 -0.19 -13.39 -4.85
C VAL A 145 -0.55 -12.06 -4.19
N VAL A 146 0.21 -11.01 -4.48
CA VAL A 146 0.03 -9.68 -3.87
C VAL A 146 -0.56 -8.72 -4.91
N LEU A 147 -1.79 -8.26 -4.67
CA LEU A 147 -2.45 -7.27 -5.53
C LEU A 147 -2.42 -5.91 -4.86
N SER A 148 -1.77 -4.93 -5.49
CA SER A 148 -1.63 -3.58 -4.96
C SER A 148 -2.35 -2.58 -5.85
N HIS A 149 -3.37 -1.91 -5.34
CA HIS A 149 -3.88 -0.70 -5.96
C HIS A 149 -2.85 0.41 -5.78
N VAL A 150 -2.36 0.97 -6.89
CA VAL A 150 -1.38 2.06 -6.86
C VAL A 150 -2.07 3.39 -6.56
N LYS A 151 -1.63 4.07 -5.52
CA LYS A 151 -2.18 5.35 -5.06
C LYS A 151 -1.16 6.13 -4.25
N GLY A 152 -1.44 7.42 -4.06
CA GLY A 152 -0.69 8.23 -3.13
C GLY A 152 -0.91 7.82 -1.67
N HIS A 153 -0.02 8.26 -0.80
CA HIS A 153 -0.14 8.04 0.63
C HIS A 153 0.60 9.14 1.41
N ILE A 154 -0.10 9.77 2.33
CA ILE A 154 0.40 10.91 3.12
C ILE A 154 1.74 10.69 3.82
N GLN A 155 2.04 9.45 4.23
CA GLN A 155 3.31 9.10 4.90
C GLN A 155 4.22 8.27 3.99
N ALA A 156 3.72 7.20 3.36
CA ALA A 156 4.51 6.30 2.54
C ALA A 156 4.76 6.83 1.11
N VAL A 157 4.12 7.93 0.72
CA VAL A 157 4.13 8.49 -0.64
C VAL A 157 3.47 7.56 -1.65
N LEU A 158 3.97 6.34 -1.79
CA LEU A 158 3.45 5.31 -2.67
C LEU A 158 2.74 4.20 -1.89
N GLY A 159 1.53 3.86 -2.28
CA GLY A 159 0.87 2.61 -1.94
C GLY A 159 1.12 1.58 -3.04
N GLY A 160 2.22 0.86 -2.99
CA GLY A 160 2.63 -0.21 -3.89
C GLY A 160 2.79 -1.55 -3.17
N ALA A 161 3.57 -2.47 -3.75
CA ALA A 161 3.81 -3.81 -3.24
C ALA A 161 4.47 -3.81 -1.85
N ILE A 162 5.54 -3.03 -1.65
CA ILE A 162 6.27 -2.97 -0.37
C ILE A 162 5.35 -2.51 0.76
N LYS A 163 4.62 -1.41 0.54
CA LYS A 163 3.68 -0.91 1.55
C LYS A 163 2.54 -1.89 1.81
N ASN A 164 2.04 -2.58 0.78
CA ASN A 164 0.98 -3.56 0.88
C ASN A 164 1.42 -4.79 1.71
N LEU A 165 2.64 -5.29 1.50
CA LEU A 165 3.25 -6.34 2.32
C LEU A 165 3.37 -5.89 3.78
N SER A 166 4.04 -4.77 4.01
CA SER A 166 4.33 -4.27 5.35
C SER A 166 3.06 -4.01 6.15
N MET A 167 2.18 -3.14 5.64
CA MET A 167 0.99 -2.70 6.39
C MET A 167 -0.12 -3.74 6.43
N GLY A 168 -0.16 -4.67 5.50
CA GLY A 168 -1.24 -5.63 5.39
C GLY A 168 -0.84 -7.07 5.65
N GLY A 169 0.47 -7.38 5.75
CA GLY A 169 0.99 -8.67 6.21
C GLY A 169 1.26 -8.68 7.71
N VAL A 170 1.63 -7.52 8.27
CA VAL A 170 1.74 -7.35 9.73
C VAL A 170 0.34 -7.26 10.33
N SER A 171 0.08 -8.05 11.36
CA SER A 171 -1.20 -8.11 12.08
C SER A 171 -1.54 -6.77 12.72
N PHE A 172 -2.83 -6.51 12.90
CA PHE A 172 -3.28 -5.42 13.75
C PHE A 172 -2.77 -5.62 15.18
N ALA A 173 -2.67 -6.86 15.63
CA ALA A 173 -2.38 -7.34 16.98
C ALA A 173 -3.44 -6.91 18.03
N PRO A 174 -3.57 -7.59 19.16
CA PRO A 174 -4.60 -7.27 20.15
C PRO A 174 -4.40 -5.87 20.73
N ARG A 175 -5.46 -5.30 21.25
CA ARG A 175 -5.64 -3.91 21.67
C ARG A 175 -4.47 -3.24 22.38
N ASN A 176 -3.68 -4.00 23.14
CA ASN A 176 -2.55 -3.47 23.93
C ASN A 176 -1.18 -3.73 23.28
N ASP A 177 -1.11 -4.47 22.20
CA ASP A 177 0.13 -4.93 21.59
C ASP A 177 0.41 -4.36 20.17
N THR A 178 -0.60 -3.72 19.54
CA THR A 178 -0.46 -3.16 18.19
C THR A 178 0.69 -2.14 18.09
N TRP A 179 0.97 -1.42 19.18
CA TRP A 179 2.04 -0.44 19.29
C TRP A 179 3.42 -1.03 19.58
N GLN A 180 3.47 -2.25 20.07
CA GLN A 180 4.72 -2.94 20.44
C GLN A 180 5.16 -3.92 19.35
N HIS A 181 4.25 -4.70 18.79
CA HIS A 181 4.55 -5.76 17.85
C HIS A 181 3.65 -5.76 16.62
N GLY A 182 2.54 -5.04 16.65
CA GLY A 182 1.58 -4.96 15.55
C GLY A 182 1.89 -3.85 14.55
N ARG A 183 1.00 -3.72 13.58
CA ARG A 183 1.08 -2.71 12.53
C ARG A 183 1.17 -1.27 13.05
N GLY A 184 0.55 -0.99 14.20
CA GLY A 184 0.63 0.31 14.85
C GLY A 184 2.06 0.75 15.12
N LYS A 185 2.97 -0.17 15.45
CA LYS A 185 4.38 0.12 15.69
C LYS A 185 5.03 0.91 14.57
N MET A 186 4.76 0.59 13.30
CA MET A 186 5.30 1.33 12.16
C MET A 186 4.88 2.79 12.12
N HIS A 187 3.68 3.12 12.61
CA HIS A 187 3.22 4.50 12.73
C HIS A 187 3.70 5.19 14.00
N PHE A 188 4.03 4.45 15.05
CA PHE A 188 4.30 4.93 16.41
C PHE A 188 5.70 4.68 16.93
N LEU A 189 6.60 4.05 16.16
CA LEU A 189 8.04 4.19 16.39
C LEU A 189 8.44 5.65 16.56
N MET A 190 7.53 6.45 16.17
CA MET A 190 7.56 7.84 16.05
C MET A 190 7.42 8.56 17.39
N GLY A 191 7.76 7.96 18.51
CA GLY A 191 7.88 8.67 19.79
C GLY A 191 6.72 9.62 20.06
N ASP A 192 7.00 10.68 20.73
CA ASP A 192 6.00 11.69 21.06
C ASP A 192 5.52 12.51 19.85
N ILE A 193 4.45 13.25 20.08
CA ILE A 193 3.77 14.12 19.15
C ILE A 193 4.71 15.24 18.71
N MET A 194 4.26 15.96 17.66
CA MET A 194 4.89 17.19 17.21
C MET A 194 5.29 18.08 18.38
N GLU A 195 6.55 18.45 18.44
CA GLU A 195 7.05 19.45 19.39
C GLU A 195 6.60 20.84 18.94
N TRP A 196 6.17 21.66 19.89
CA TRP A 196 5.71 23.01 19.63
C TRP A 196 6.55 24.04 20.41
N ASP A 197 7.05 25.01 19.66
CA ASP A 197 7.78 26.15 20.17
C ASP A 197 6.84 27.34 20.29
N GLU A 198 6.34 27.61 21.49
CA GLU A 198 5.43 28.71 21.80
C GLU A 198 6.04 30.06 21.42
N SER A 199 7.34 30.23 21.58
CA SER A 199 8.01 31.51 21.32
C SER A 199 8.01 31.93 19.87
N LYS A 200 7.89 30.94 18.94
CA LYS A 200 7.79 31.18 17.50
C LYS A 200 6.37 31.27 16.99
N CYS A 201 5.41 30.70 17.72
CA CYS A 201 4.04 30.56 17.22
C CYS A 201 3.34 31.91 17.10
N ILE A 202 2.77 32.18 15.92
CA ILE A 202 2.00 33.40 15.62
C ILE A 202 0.49 33.16 15.63
N LEU A 203 0.03 32.00 16.09
CA LEU A 203 -1.38 31.59 16.19
C LEU A 203 -2.17 31.73 14.87
N CYS A 204 -1.55 31.52 13.71
CA CYS A 204 -2.18 31.62 12.39
C CYS A 204 -3.22 30.54 12.10
N ASN A 205 -3.28 29.47 12.88
CA ASN A 205 -4.17 28.31 12.74
C ASN A 205 -3.96 27.46 11.49
N ASP A 206 -2.94 27.70 10.66
CA ASP A 206 -2.68 26.93 9.44
C ASP A 206 -2.47 25.45 9.73
N CYS A 207 -1.80 25.11 10.85
CA CYS A 207 -1.59 23.75 11.29
C CYS A 207 -2.90 23.03 11.66
N MET A 208 -3.85 23.74 12.24
CA MET A 208 -5.18 23.23 12.58
C MET A 208 -5.99 23.01 11.30
N ASN A 209 -6.02 23.98 10.39
CA ASN A 209 -6.77 23.94 9.14
C ASN A 209 -6.30 22.83 8.19
N ILE A 210 -4.99 22.52 8.19
CA ILE A 210 -4.41 21.47 7.33
C ILE A 210 -4.54 20.07 7.93
N CYS A 211 -4.89 19.94 9.21
CA CYS A 211 -4.92 18.66 9.90
C CYS A 211 -6.06 17.77 9.39
N PRO A 212 -5.77 16.64 8.70
CA PRO A 212 -6.82 15.79 8.13
C PRO A 212 -7.60 15.00 9.22
N MET A 213 -7.10 15.01 10.45
CA MET A 213 -7.70 14.29 11.58
C MET A 213 -8.33 15.25 12.60
N GLU A 214 -8.31 16.55 12.34
CA GLU A 214 -8.81 17.57 13.26
C GLU A 214 -8.28 17.37 14.70
N SER A 215 -7.01 16.91 14.81
CA SER A 215 -6.37 16.54 16.07
C SER A 215 -5.70 17.71 16.78
N ILE A 216 -5.65 18.89 16.15
CA ILE A 216 -4.96 20.08 16.69
C ILE A 216 -5.99 21.10 17.16
N THR A 217 -5.82 21.60 18.36
CA THR A 217 -6.63 22.68 18.94
C THR A 217 -5.73 23.67 19.70
N PHE A 218 -6.26 24.86 20.01
CA PHE A 218 -5.55 25.92 20.74
C PHE A 218 -6.37 26.39 21.94
N PRO A 219 -6.66 25.52 22.94
CA PRO A 219 -7.30 26.00 24.16
C PRO A 219 -6.35 26.98 24.87
N ASP A 220 -6.91 28.14 25.26
CA ASP A 220 -6.15 29.22 25.91
C ASP A 220 -4.84 29.60 25.17
N GLU A 221 -4.92 29.64 23.82
CA GLU A 221 -3.80 29.95 22.92
C GLU A 221 -2.63 28.93 22.98
N LYS A 222 -2.84 27.76 23.58
CA LYS A 222 -1.83 26.69 23.67
C LYS A 222 -2.08 25.61 22.64
N TYR A 223 -1.03 25.28 21.88
CA TYR A 223 -1.05 24.16 20.95
C TYR A 223 -1.29 22.84 21.68
N THR A 224 -2.37 22.18 21.34
CA THR A 224 -2.74 20.90 21.92
C THR A 224 -3.02 19.91 20.81
N VAL A 225 -2.50 18.70 20.94
CA VAL A 225 -2.71 17.62 19.98
C VAL A 225 -3.37 16.43 20.65
N ASP A 226 -4.53 16.02 20.12
CA ASP A 226 -5.13 14.75 20.47
C ASP A 226 -4.25 13.60 19.96
N LYS A 227 -3.58 12.93 20.89
CA LYS A 227 -2.58 11.87 20.60
C LYS A 227 -3.20 10.64 19.94
N GLU A 228 -4.44 10.34 20.23
CA GLU A 228 -5.14 9.19 19.67
C GLU A 228 -5.60 9.43 18.24
N LYS A 229 -5.95 10.68 17.91
CA LYS A 229 -6.33 11.07 16.54
C LYS A 229 -5.13 11.38 15.64
N CYS A 230 -4.03 11.87 16.19
CA CYS A 230 -2.89 12.34 15.41
C CYS A 230 -2.20 11.22 14.62
N TRP A 231 -2.20 11.33 13.30
CA TRP A 231 -1.52 10.38 12.41
C TRP A 231 -0.02 10.68 12.21
N ARG A 232 0.51 11.66 12.89
CA ARG A 232 1.93 12.06 12.81
C ARG A 232 2.44 12.28 11.37
N CYS A 233 1.56 12.71 10.48
CA CYS A 233 1.86 12.88 9.05
C CYS A 233 2.76 14.08 8.73
N GLY A 234 2.99 14.98 9.69
CA GLY A 234 3.86 16.14 9.55
C GLY A 234 3.32 17.29 8.69
N ARG A 235 2.03 17.26 8.27
CA ARG A 235 1.45 18.37 7.48
C ARG A 235 1.48 19.70 8.25
N CYS A 236 1.18 19.66 9.55
CA CYS A 236 1.21 20.84 10.42
C CYS A 236 2.58 21.51 10.47
N ALA A 237 3.65 20.73 10.58
CA ALA A 237 5.02 21.29 10.56
C ALA A 237 5.37 21.89 9.20
N ARG A 238 4.96 21.25 8.09
CA ARG A 238 5.25 21.74 6.72
C ARG A 238 4.52 23.02 6.34
N VAL A 239 3.36 23.27 6.92
CA VAL A 239 2.58 24.47 6.61
C VAL A 239 2.93 25.63 7.54
N CYS A 240 3.62 25.36 8.65
CA CYS A 240 3.96 26.37 9.64
C CYS A 240 4.94 27.41 9.06
N PRO A 241 4.53 28.67 8.86
CA PRO A 241 5.35 29.66 8.19
C PRO A 241 6.54 30.14 9.04
N VAL A 242 6.50 29.87 10.34
CA VAL A 242 7.52 30.27 11.32
C VAL A 242 8.24 29.07 11.95
N GLU A 243 8.04 27.87 11.41
CA GLU A 243 8.68 26.64 11.88
C GLU A 243 8.54 26.41 13.41
N ALA A 244 7.38 26.77 13.96
CA ALA A 244 7.06 26.56 15.37
C ALA A 244 6.71 25.11 15.69
N ILE A 245 6.52 24.24 14.70
CA ILE A 245 6.19 22.83 14.89
C ILE A 245 7.27 21.96 14.30
N THR A 246 7.86 21.09 15.11
CA THR A 246 8.88 20.11 14.71
C THR A 246 8.29 18.70 14.71
N VAL A 247 8.63 17.93 13.69
CA VAL A 247 8.29 16.50 13.62
C VAL A 247 9.48 15.72 14.19
N PRO A 248 9.30 14.98 15.31
CA PRO A 248 10.42 14.31 15.98
C PRO A 248 10.98 13.14 15.16
N ILE A 249 10.29 12.70 14.10
CA ILE A 249 10.73 11.59 13.27
C ILE A 249 10.74 11.95 11.81
N THR A 250 11.85 11.62 11.20
CA THR A 250 12.09 11.87 9.79
C THR A 250 11.32 10.87 8.92
N HIS A 251 11.03 11.30 7.70
CA HIS A 251 10.42 10.46 6.68
C HIS A 251 11.23 9.18 6.42
N GLU A 252 12.56 9.26 6.50
CA GLU A 252 13.51 8.17 6.32
C GLU A 252 13.27 7.02 7.31
N VAL A 253 13.04 7.35 8.59
CA VAL A 253 12.77 6.34 9.62
C VAL A 253 11.49 5.56 9.31
N PHE A 254 10.44 6.25 8.86
CA PHE A 254 9.21 5.58 8.46
C PHE A 254 9.40 4.68 7.23
N MET A 255 10.20 5.10 6.25
CA MET A 255 10.52 4.29 5.07
C MET A 255 11.33 3.04 5.44
N LYS A 256 12.29 3.16 6.36
CA LYS A 256 13.01 2.02 6.93
C LYS A 256 12.05 1.08 7.67
N ALA A 257 11.14 1.60 8.49
CA ALA A 257 10.14 0.79 9.17
C ALA A 257 9.24 -0.01 8.19
N LEU A 258 8.81 0.61 7.09
CA LEU A 258 8.05 -0.08 6.04
C LEU A 258 8.87 -1.20 5.39
N ALA A 259 10.12 -0.94 5.05
CA ALA A 259 11.00 -1.94 4.45
C ALA A 259 11.26 -3.11 5.41
N GLU A 260 11.54 -2.85 6.69
CA GLU A 260 11.71 -3.89 7.71
C GLU A 260 10.41 -4.68 7.97
N GLY A 261 9.25 -4.02 7.92
CA GLY A 261 7.94 -4.68 8.01
C GLY A 261 7.68 -5.61 6.82
N ALA A 262 7.98 -5.15 5.60
CA ALA A 262 7.90 -5.99 4.40
C ALA A 262 8.88 -7.17 4.48
N LYS A 263 10.11 -6.93 4.95
CA LYS A 263 11.10 -7.99 5.17
C LYS A 263 10.59 -9.04 6.14
N ALA A 264 10.04 -8.65 7.27
CA ALA A 264 9.52 -9.57 8.27
C ALA A 264 8.44 -10.50 7.69
N VAL A 265 7.56 -9.98 6.81
CA VAL A 265 6.59 -10.79 6.08
C VAL A 265 7.27 -11.72 5.08
N LEU A 266 8.19 -11.20 4.27
CA LEU A 266 8.84 -11.98 3.21
C LEU A 266 9.80 -13.06 3.74
N ASP A 267 10.37 -12.89 4.92
CA ASP A 267 11.24 -13.87 5.55
C ASP A 267 10.46 -15.11 6.05
N THR A 268 9.12 -15.06 6.10
CA THR A 268 8.28 -16.26 6.37
C THR A 268 8.07 -17.12 5.11
N PHE A 269 8.42 -16.62 3.93
CA PHE A 269 8.27 -17.31 2.65
C PHE A 269 9.61 -17.72 2.03
N ASN A 270 9.58 -18.75 1.18
CA ASN A 270 10.54 -18.80 0.08
C ASN A 270 10.18 -17.70 -0.91
N ARG A 271 11.00 -16.63 -1.00
CA ARG A 271 10.71 -15.40 -1.77
C ARG A 271 10.43 -15.63 -3.25
N GLN A 272 10.94 -16.72 -3.81
CA GLN A 272 10.68 -17.09 -5.21
C GLN A 272 9.23 -17.58 -5.44
N ARG A 273 8.41 -17.67 -4.38
CA ARG A 273 7.03 -18.18 -4.44
C ARG A 273 5.98 -17.07 -4.26
N ILE A 274 6.34 -15.84 -4.61
CA ILE A 274 5.43 -14.70 -4.52
C ILE A 274 5.37 -13.97 -5.85
N VAL A 275 4.16 -13.67 -6.30
CA VAL A 275 3.90 -12.84 -7.49
C VAL A 275 3.23 -11.53 -7.07
N TYR A 276 3.73 -10.43 -7.58
CA TYR A 276 3.22 -9.08 -7.30
C TYR A 276 2.53 -8.51 -8.54
N MET A 277 1.39 -7.84 -8.32
CA MET A 277 0.65 -7.15 -9.37
C MET A 277 0.25 -5.75 -8.87
N ASN A 278 0.77 -4.72 -9.52
CA ASN A 278 0.45 -3.32 -9.24
C ASN A 278 -0.59 -2.81 -10.25
N PHE A 279 -1.75 -2.38 -9.75
CA PHE A 279 -2.83 -1.82 -10.55
C PHE A 279 -2.72 -0.30 -10.57
N LEU A 280 -2.21 0.25 -11.66
CA LEU A 280 -2.08 1.69 -11.89
C LEU A 280 -3.38 2.23 -12.51
N LEU A 281 -4.47 2.06 -11.81
CA LEU A 281 -5.83 2.40 -12.21
C LEU A 281 -6.47 3.31 -11.17
N GLU A 282 -7.23 4.31 -11.59
CA GLU A 282 -7.94 5.23 -10.71
C GLU A 282 -7.06 5.78 -9.56
N MET A 283 -5.82 6.11 -9.88
CA MET A 283 -4.76 6.48 -8.95
C MET A 283 -5.06 7.78 -8.20
N GLN A 284 -5.65 7.66 -7.02
CA GLN A 284 -6.03 8.78 -6.18
C GLN A 284 -4.87 9.28 -5.30
N PRO A 285 -4.95 10.54 -4.79
CA PRO A 285 -3.87 11.17 -4.03
C PRO A 285 -3.61 10.55 -2.66
N GLU A 286 -4.61 9.89 -2.07
CA GLU A 286 -4.53 9.30 -0.72
C GLU A 286 -4.83 7.80 -0.73
N CYS A 287 -4.56 7.15 0.37
CA CYS A 287 -4.73 5.71 0.53
C CYS A 287 -6.21 5.31 0.61
N ASP A 288 -6.56 4.14 0.04
CA ASP A 288 -7.86 3.47 0.20
C ASP A 288 -8.20 3.17 1.68
N CYS A 289 -7.25 3.38 2.55
CA CYS A 289 -7.45 3.30 3.98
C CYS A 289 -8.15 4.53 4.58
N MET A 290 -8.30 5.62 3.84
CA MET A 290 -9.07 6.79 4.25
C MET A 290 -10.58 6.53 4.07
N PRO A 291 -11.45 7.15 4.90
CA PRO A 291 -12.90 7.02 4.77
C PRO A 291 -13.46 7.91 3.65
N MET A 292 -12.72 8.06 2.57
CA MET A 292 -13.07 8.87 1.40
C MET A 292 -12.27 8.42 0.18
N ALA A 293 -12.79 8.71 -1.00
CA ALA A 293 -12.07 8.63 -2.26
C ALA A 293 -12.06 10.01 -2.92
N ASP A 294 -10.93 10.34 -3.54
CA ASP A 294 -10.71 11.60 -4.23
C ASP A 294 -10.57 11.34 -5.75
N PRO A 295 -10.79 12.32 -6.64
CA PRO A 295 -10.51 12.15 -8.06
C PRO A 295 -9.08 11.65 -8.32
N PRO A 296 -8.88 10.80 -9.34
CA PRO A 296 -7.56 10.36 -9.74
C PRO A 296 -6.66 11.55 -10.08
N VAL A 297 -5.38 11.43 -9.80
CA VAL A 297 -4.38 12.49 -10.10
C VAL A 297 -3.72 12.29 -11.47
N ALA A 298 -3.88 11.11 -12.06
CA ALA A 298 -3.29 10.73 -13.33
C ALA A 298 -4.20 9.76 -14.09
N GLN A 299 -4.02 9.67 -15.41
CA GLN A 299 -4.69 8.67 -16.24
C GLN A 299 -4.23 7.25 -15.87
N ASP A 300 -5.12 6.29 -16.06
CA ASP A 300 -4.81 4.87 -15.91
C ASP A 300 -3.64 4.45 -16.80
N GLN A 301 -2.68 3.74 -16.22
CA GLN A 301 -1.49 3.26 -16.91
C GLN A 301 -1.52 1.75 -17.16
N GLY A 302 -2.43 1.02 -16.51
CA GLY A 302 -2.57 -0.41 -16.66
C GLY A 302 -2.11 -1.21 -15.46
N ILE A 303 -1.55 -2.40 -15.72
CA ILE A 303 -1.17 -3.35 -14.69
C ILE A 303 0.30 -3.75 -14.87
N LEU A 304 1.06 -3.74 -13.78
CA LEU A 304 2.41 -4.28 -13.73
C LEU A 304 2.41 -5.63 -13.02
N ILE A 305 3.25 -6.56 -13.48
CA ILE A 305 3.43 -7.88 -12.86
C ILE A 305 4.93 -8.19 -12.73
N SER A 306 5.36 -8.70 -11.59
CA SER A 306 6.74 -9.13 -11.32
C SER A 306 6.79 -10.13 -10.17
N ASP A 307 7.90 -10.85 -10.03
CA ASP A 307 8.25 -11.64 -8.85
C ASP A 307 9.20 -10.90 -7.89
N ASP A 308 9.50 -9.62 -8.18
CA ASP A 308 10.36 -8.76 -7.38
C ASP A 308 9.59 -7.51 -6.91
N PRO A 309 9.38 -7.33 -5.57
CA PRO A 309 8.60 -6.21 -5.05
C PRO A 309 9.30 -4.85 -5.19
N VAL A 310 10.63 -4.82 -5.23
CA VAL A 310 11.40 -3.58 -5.44
C VAL A 310 11.36 -3.17 -6.90
N ALA A 311 11.54 -4.14 -7.81
CA ALA A 311 11.47 -3.90 -9.25
C ALA A 311 10.11 -3.34 -9.68
N ILE A 312 9.01 -3.96 -9.21
CA ILE A 312 7.65 -3.53 -9.60
C ILE A 312 7.32 -2.14 -9.07
N ASP A 313 7.69 -1.83 -7.82
CA ASP A 313 7.45 -0.50 -7.24
C ASP A 313 8.38 0.55 -7.87
N THR A 314 9.62 0.18 -8.26
CA THR A 314 10.53 1.05 -9.03
C THR A 314 9.94 1.37 -10.40
N ALA A 315 9.49 0.37 -11.14
CA ALA A 315 8.83 0.55 -12.44
C ALA A 315 7.56 1.41 -12.31
N THR A 316 6.81 1.24 -11.22
CA THR A 316 5.65 2.07 -10.89
C THR A 316 6.04 3.54 -10.78
N LEU A 317 7.04 3.89 -9.94
CA LEU A 317 7.49 5.28 -9.79
C LEU A 317 8.09 5.86 -11.08
N ASP A 318 8.78 5.04 -11.88
CA ASP A 318 9.33 5.47 -13.16
C ASP A 318 8.24 5.80 -14.18
N ILE A 319 7.15 5.04 -14.22
CA ILE A 319 5.97 5.39 -15.02
C ILE A 319 5.36 6.68 -14.49
N LEU A 320 5.14 6.79 -13.19
CA LEU A 320 4.52 7.95 -12.53
C LEU A 320 5.36 9.23 -12.66
N SER A 321 6.66 9.14 -12.92
CA SER A 321 7.53 10.30 -13.17
C SER A 321 7.35 10.92 -14.56
N ARG A 322 6.72 10.20 -15.50
CA ARG A 322 6.54 10.61 -16.91
C ARG A 322 5.12 10.99 -17.28
N ILE A 323 4.17 10.79 -16.37
CA ILE A 323 2.75 11.10 -16.62
C ILE A 323 2.47 12.59 -16.45
N LYS A 324 1.35 13.04 -17.02
CA LYS A 324 0.82 14.38 -16.80
C LYS A 324 -0.25 14.33 -15.70
N PRO A 325 -0.26 15.31 -14.77
CA PRO A 325 -1.36 15.45 -13.82
C PRO A 325 -2.69 15.65 -14.54
N LEU A 326 -3.76 15.08 -13.99
CA LEU A 326 -5.11 15.32 -14.51
C LEU A 326 -5.57 16.73 -14.13
N PRO A 327 -6.23 17.47 -15.06
CA PRO A 327 -6.91 18.72 -14.74
C PRO A 327 -7.94 18.52 -13.62
N ASP A 328 -8.19 19.56 -12.85
CA ASP A 328 -9.19 19.60 -11.77
C ASP A 328 -9.01 18.52 -10.67
N SER A 329 -7.81 17.94 -10.61
CA SER A 329 -7.39 17.03 -9.53
C SER A 329 -6.53 17.76 -8.50
N ARG A 330 -6.26 17.12 -7.35
CA ARG A 330 -5.31 17.66 -6.35
C ARG A 330 -3.88 17.79 -6.87
N ALA A 331 -3.58 17.27 -8.03
CA ALA A 331 -2.30 17.38 -8.70
C ALA A 331 -2.30 18.37 -9.87
N SER A 332 -3.43 19.03 -10.20
CA SER A 332 -3.56 19.89 -11.37
C SER A 332 -2.49 20.97 -11.49
N ASP A 333 -2.10 21.57 -10.35
CA ASP A 333 -1.11 22.67 -10.31
C ASP A 333 0.34 22.16 -10.14
N ILE A 334 0.54 20.84 -10.07
CA ILE A 334 1.86 20.24 -9.91
C ILE A 334 2.64 20.37 -11.23
N LYS A 335 3.77 21.06 -11.17
CA LYS A 335 4.76 21.06 -12.25
C LYS A 335 5.66 19.83 -12.05
N MET A 336 5.59 18.90 -13.01
CA MET A 336 6.46 17.73 -13.00
C MET A 336 7.92 18.16 -13.02
N LYS A 337 8.73 17.48 -12.21
CA LYS A 337 10.16 17.74 -12.05
C LYS A 337 10.92 16.47 -12.41
N GLU A 338 11.99 16.60 -13.18
CA GLU A 338 12.84 15.45 -13.55
C GLU A 338 13.29 14.67 -12.31
N GLY A 339 13.16 13.34 -12.39
CA GLY A 339 13.51 12.41 -11.32
C GLY A 339 12.46 12.28 -10.19
N TRP A 340 11.37 13.06 -10.23
CA TRP A 340 10.30 13.02 -9.25
C TRP A 340 9.00 12.47 -9.86
N ASP A 341 8.33 11.58 -9.15
CA ASP A 341 7.00 11.12 -9.50
C ASP A 341 5.90 12.04 -8.94
N ILE A 342 4.68 11.89 -9.46
CA ILE A 342 3.55 12.74 -9.11
C ILE A 342 3.20 12.68 -7.61
N PHE A 343 3.32 11.51 -6.97
CA PHE A 343 3.00 11.36 -5.55
C PHE A 343 4.07 11.97 -4.65
N SER A 344 5.34 11.83 -5.03
CA SER A 344 6.45 12.48 -4.33
C SER A 344 6.32 14.01 -4.36
N LEU A 345 5.91 14.58 -5.48
CA LEU A 345 5.65 16.01 -5.61
C LEU A 345 4.41 16.43 -4.80
N LEU A 346 3.32 15.66 -4.87
CA LEU A 346 2.07 15.93 -4.16
C LEU A 346 2.26 15.94 -2.64
N HIS A 347 2.98 14.94 -2.12
CA HIS A 347 3.21 14.79 -0.69
C HIS A 347 4.47 15.51 -0.19
N LYS A 348 5.27 16.10 -1.10
CA LYS A 348 6.54 16.78 -0.81
C LYS A 348 7.50 15.87 -0.01
N LYS A 349 7.61 14.62 -0.41
CA LYS A 349 8.42 13.56 0.20
C LYS A 349 8.99 12.67 -0.90
N ASP A 350 10.18 12.12 -0.70
CA ASP A 350 10.79 11.18 -1.64
C ASP A 350 10.23 9.76 -1.47
N GLY A 351 9.41 9.30 -2.41
CA GLY A 351 8.86 7.94 -2.43
C GLY A 351 9.88 6.86 -2.73
N ARG A 352 11.03 7.20 -3.33
CA ARG A 352 12.08 6.22 -3.66
C ARG A 352 12.87 5.75 -2.43
N LEU A 353 12.77 6.46 -1.30
CA LEU A 353 13.44 6.05 -0.08
C LEU A 353 12.99 4.67 0.41
N GLN A 354 11.69 4.34 0.32
CA GLN A 354 11.22 3.00 0.70
C GLN A 354 11.85 1.89 -0.18
N LEU A 355 12.09 2.17 -1.47
CA LEU A 355 12.72 1.23 -2.40
C LEU A 355 14.20 1.04 -2.07
N LYS A 356 14.91 2.12 -1.79
CA LYS A 356 16.32 2.10 -1.35
C LYS A 356 16.48 1.26 -0.08
N GLU A 357 15.63 1.49 0.92
CA GLU A 357 15.66 0.72 2.17
C GLU A 357 15.32 -0.76 1.91
N ALA A 358 14.31 -1.05 1.09
CA ALA A 358 13.95 -2.42 0.73
C ALA A 358 15.06 -3.15 -0.03
N GLU A 359 15.70 -2.48 -1.00
CA GLU A 359 16.85 -3.03 -1.76
C GLU A 359 18.05 -3.28 -0.84
N SER A 360 18.35 -2.35 0.08
CA SER A 360 19.45 -2.51 1.07
C SER A 360 19.24 -3.71 1.99
N LEU A 361 17.99 -4.06 2.26
CA LEU A 361 17.60 -5.24 3.03
C LEU A 361 17.52 -6.51 2.18
N GLY A 362 17.85 -6.44 0.89
CA GLY A 362 17.84 -7.56 -0.05
C GLY A 362 16.45 -8.08 -0.40
N LEU A 363 15.43 -7.21 -0.43
CA LEU A 363 14.05 -7.61 -0.76
C LEU A 363 13.83 -7.76 -2.28
N GLY A 364 14.70 -7.21 -3.10
CA GLY A 364 14.66 -7.22 -4.54
C GLY A 364 15.69 -6.25 -5.11
N SER A 365 15.52 -5.86 -6.37
CA SER A 365 16.42 -4.95 -7.08
C SER A 365 15.67 -3.85 -7.81
N SER A 366 16.22 -2.64 -7.76
CA SER A 366 15.74 -1.51 -8.57
C SER A 366 16.18 -1.61 -10.05
N ASP A 367 17.10 -2.52 -10.39
CA ASP A 367 17.51 -2.80 -11.78
C ASP A 367 16.57 -3.82 -12.43
N TYR A 368 15.69 -3.35 -13.31
CA TYR A 368 14.64 -4.15 -13.93
C TYR A 368 14.61 -4.01 -15.46
N GLU A 369 13.97 -4.95 -16.12
CA GLU A 369 13.61 -4.91 -17.53
C GLU A 369 12.09 -4.77 -17.66
N LEU A 370 11.62 -3.69 -18.32
CA LEU A 370 10.20 -3.49 -18.60
C LEU A 370 9.79 -4.18 -19.88
N ILE A 371 8.92 -5.19 -19.78
CA ILE A 371 8.41 -5.99 -20.89
C ILE A 371 6.97 -5.55 -21.19
N LYS A 372 6.75 -4.88 -22.30
CA LYS A 372 5.39 -4.49 -22.73
C LYS A 372 4.64 -5.70 -23.27
N VAL A 373 3.40 -5.87 -22.82
CA VAL A 373 2.49 -6.96 -23.18
C VAL A 373 1.29 -6.37 -23.95
N GLY A 374 0.98 -6.88 -25.11
CA GLY A 374 -0.18 -6.50 -25.92
C GLY A 374 0.10 -5.66 -27.12
#